data_9f0c0877ed8dead6d61b4e356aeeeef9
#
_entry.id   9f0c0877ed8dead6d61b4e356aeeeef9
#
_cell.length_a   1.000
_cell.length_b   1.000
_cell.length_c   1.000
_cell.angle_alpha   90.00
_cell.angle_beta   90.00
_cell.angle_gamma   90.00
#
_symmetry.space_group_name_H-M   'P 1'
#
loop_
_entity.id
_entity.type
_entity.pdbx_description
1 polymer ?
#
loop_
_entity_poly.entity_id
_entity_poly.type
_entity_poly.pdbx_seq_one_letter_code
_entity_poly.pdbx_strand_id
1 'polypeptide(L)'
;MASRKLADHYSKAARAAGYAARSAFKLLEMHEKFQVVKGSVLDLGCQPGAWLQVISKSSPPDAFALGVDLTETDLQGMRHVDTKRTFTVQKDVFDLDEGNIQELVKSCGRSSSGDRIFGTVLSDLAPSTTGNKTSDAAMSYNLAEHAVRLAIGEEALAVLGDEDDDSGLTQEEDHSISHSVSHSVSYSRGVLRSGGNLVVKLLEGPGGGRADLQLICKPHFKSLKWFRPKATRNESTEVFLVARGRK
;
A
#
# COMPACT_ATOMS: atom_id res chain seq x y z
N MET A 1 15.76 16.88 23.22
CA MET A 1 17.08 16.23 23.02
C MET A 1 17.02 14.70 22.96
N ALA A 2 16.16 14.01 23.70
CA ALA A 2 16.03 12.54 23.67
C ALA A 2 15.54 11.97 22.32
N SER A 3 14.61 12.64 21.64
CA SER A 3 14.05 12.22 20.35
C SER A 3 15.10 12.16 19.22
N ARG A 4 15.96 13.18 19.11
CA ARG A 4 17.07 13.20 18.12
C ARG A 4 18.09 12.07 18.36
N LYS A 5 18.40 11.75 19.62
CA LYS A 5 19.32 10.64 19.97
C LYS A 5 18.74 9.26 19.59
N LEU A 6 17.44 9.05 19.77
CA LEU A 6 16.77 7.80 19.40
C LEU A 6 16.69 7.63 17.88
N ALA A 7 16.36 8.71 17.13
CA ALA A 7 16.36 8.71 15.68
C ALA A 7 17.73 8.41 15.09
N ASP A 8 18.80 8.96 15.70
CA ASP A 8 20.18 8.69 15.33
C ASP A 8 20.58 7.24 15.60
N HIS A 9 20.11 6.64 16.70
CA HIS A 9 20.33 5.22 17.02
C HIS A 9 19.82 4.28 15.93
N TYR A 10 18.56 4.42 15.49
CA TYR A 10 18.01 3.56 14.44
C TYR A 10 18.70 3.78 13.10
N SER A 11 19.13 4.99 12.77
CA SER A 11 19.87 5.28 11.55
C SER A 11 21.26 4.64 11.55
N LYS A 12 21.96 4.70 12.70
CA LYS A 12 23.25 4.02 12.89
C LYS A 12 23.10 2.51 12.84
N ALA A 13 22.09 1.97 13.53
CA ALA A 13 21.81 0.54 13.53
C ALA A 13 21.45 0.01 12.13
N ALA A 14 20.66 0.75 11.34
CA ALA A 14 20.36 0.40 9.95
C ALA A 14 21.63 0.31 9.11
N ARG A 15 22.50 1.34 9.18
CA ARG A 15 23.77 1.34 8.46
C ARG A 15 24.66 0.19 8.86
N ALA A 16 24.80 -0.10 10.17
CA ALA A 16 25.59 -1.22 10.67
C ALA A 16 25.06 -2.55 10.21
N ALA A 17 23.72 -2.70 10.13
CA ALA A 17 23.06 -3.92 9.62
C ALA A 17 23.03 -4.00 8.08
N GLY A 18 23.48 -2.97 7.37
CA GLY A 18 23.52 -2.92 5.90
C GLY A 18 22.19 -2.57 5.24
N TYR A 19 21.26 -1.97 5.99
CA TYR A 19 20.01 -1.44 5.44
C TYR A 19 20.19 0.00 4.91
N ALA A 20 19.50 0.29 3.80
CA ALA A 20 19.54 1.61 3.15
C ALA A 20 18.96 2.73 4.03
N ALA A 21 17.96 2.40 4.84
CA ALA A 21 17.33 3.37 5.74
C ALA A 21 16.78 2.69 7.00
N ARG A 22 16.55 3.48 8.05
CA ARG A 22 15.95 3.02 9.31
C ARG A 22 14.51 2.50 9.16
N SER A 23 13.82 2.85 8.05
CA SER A 23 12.48 2.33 7.74
C SER A 23 12.45 0.80 7.63
N ALA A 24 13.57 0.15 7.34
CA ALA A 24 13.69 -1.32 7.40
C ALA A 24 13.21 -1.89 8.73
N PHE A 25 13.53 -1.23 9.86
CA PHE A 25 13.10 -1.70 11.19
C PHE A 25 11.60 -1.61 11.41
N LYS A 26 10.91 -0.69 10.73
CA LYS A 26 9.44 -0.62 10.78
C LYS A 26 8.82 -1.89 10.17
N LEU A 27 9.29 -2.27 8.98
CA LEU A 27 8.78 -3.48 8.32
C LEU A 27 9.21 -4.75 9.05
N LEU A 28 10.45 -4.81 9.56
CA LEU A 28 10.92 -5.94 10.36
C LEU A 28 10.02 -6.15 11.59
N GLU A 29 9.73 -5.09 12.35
CA GLU A 29 8.86 -5.17 13.54
C GLU A 29 7.42 -5.58 13.18
N MET A 30 6.87 -5.04 12.07
CA MET A 30 5.56 -5.45 11.58
C MET A 30 5.56 -6.90 11.10
N HIS A 31 6.62 -7.34 10.43
CA HIS A 31 6.72 -8.71 9.95
C HIS A 31 6.88 -9.70 11.12
N GLU A 32 7.73 -9.40 12.10
CA GLU A 32 7.90 -10.21 13.30
C GLU A 32 6.56 -10.40 14.04
N LYS A 33 5.81 -9.32 14.20
CA LYS A 33 4.58 -9.32 14.99
C LYS A 33 3.36 -9.88 14.25
N PHE A 34 3.26 -9.63 12.95
CA PHE A 34 2.03 -9.89 12.19
C PHE A 34 2.24 -10.80 10.97
N GLN A 35 3.47 -11.18 10.65
CA GLN A 35 3.82 -11.99 9.47
C GLN A 35 3.26 -11.37 8.17
N VAL A 36 3.53 -10.06 7.98
CA VAL A 36 2.92 -9.28 6.89
C VAL A 36 3.44 -9.67 5.52
N VAL A 37 4.74 -10.01 5.37
CA VAL A 37 5.33 -10.42 4.09
C VAL A 37 4.92 -11.85 3.77
N LYS A 38 4.24 -12.04 2.62
CA LYS A 38 3.69 -13.33 2.19
C LYS A 38 3.66 -13.43 0.66
N GLY A 39 4.37 -14.39 0.09
CA GLY A 39 4.44 -14.56 -1.37
C GLY A 39 5.09 -13.37 -2.08
N SER A 40 4.70 -13.14 -3.33
CA SER A 40 5.16 -11.95 -4.09
C SER A 40 4.61 -10.66 -3.50
N VAL A 41 5.40 -9.59 -3.56
CA VAL A 41 5.12 -8.33 -2.86
C VAL A 41 5.14 -7.16 -3.83
N LEU A 42 4.14 -6.28 -3.74
CA LEU A 42 4.14 -4.93 -4.30
C LEU A 42 4.50 -3.94 -3.19
N ASP A 43 5.55 -3.14 -3.39
CA ASP A 43 6.06 -2.14 -2.44
C ASP A 43 5.91 -0.73 -3.04
N LEU A 44 4.94 0.02 -2.55
CA LEU A 44 4.61 1.38 -2.99
C LEU A 44 5.32 2.40 -2.10
N GLY A 45 6.16 3.27 -2.72
CA GLY A 45 7.08 4.16 -2.01
C GLY A 45 8.35 3.43 -1.58
N CYS A 46 8.96 2.67 -2.51
CA CYS A 46 10.04 1.76 -2.19
C CYS A 46 11.40 2.45 -1.94
N GLN A 47 11.59 3.71 -2.39
CA GLN A 47 12.88 4.41 -2.25
C GLN A 47 13.22 4.68 -0.76
N PRO A 48 14.43 4.46 -0.30
CA PRO A 48 15.66 4.04 -1.01
C PRO A 48 15.90 2.53 -1.06
N GLY A 49 14.89 1.68 -0.99
CA GLY A 49 14.99 0.22 -1.07
C GLY A 49 15.08 -0.51 0.27
N ALA A 50 14.92 0.19 1.39
CA ALA A 50 15.05 -0.41 2.72
C ALA A 50 14.00 -1.51 3.00
N TRP A 51 12.78 -1.32 2.50
CA TRP A 51 11.73 -2.34 2.60
C TRP A 51 11.98 -3.49 1.62
N LEU A 52 12.46 -3.21 0.41
CA LEU A 52 12.84 -4.25 -0.55
C LEU A 52 13.92 -5.18 0.00
N GLN A 53 14.86 -4.67 0.80
CA GLN A 53 15.86 -5.50 1.50
C GLN A 53 15.21 -6.47 2.50
N VAL A 54 14.23 -6.01 3.26
CA VAL A 54 13.49 -6.85 4.23
C VAL A 54 12.62 -7.86 3.47
N ILE A 55 11.93 -7.43 2.43
CA ILE A 55 11.09 -8.28 1.58
C ILE A 55 11.92 -9.41 0.98
N SER A 56 13.07 -9.08 0.39
CA SER A 56 13.96 -10.06 -0.24
C SER A 56 14.44 -11.14 0.72
N LYS A 57 14.62 -10.81 2.01
CA LYS A 57 14.99 -11.78 3.07
C LYS A 57 13.82 -12.61 3.57
N SER A 58 12.62 -12.03 3.58
CA SER A 58 11.44 -12.60 4.25
C SER A 58 10.50 -13.34 3.31
N SER A 59 10.59 -13.06 2.01
CA SER A 59 9.76 -13.71 0.99
C SER A 59 10.26 -15.13 0.67
N PRO A 60 9.34 -16.06 0.33
CA PRO A 60 9.72 -17.37 -0.20
C PRO A 60 10.63 -17.27 -1.43
N PRO A 61 11.46 -18.30 -1.71
CA PRO A 61 12.42 -18.27 -2.81
C PRO A 61 11.81 -18.09 -4.21
N ASP A 62 10.60 -18.58 -4.41
CA ASP A 62 9.81 -18.50 -5.66
C ASP A 62 9.06 -17.18 -5.83
N ALA A 63 8.95 -16.39 -4.76
CA ALA A 63 8.29 -15.10 -4.77
C ALA A 63 9.21 -14.00 -5.34
N PHE A 64 8.59 -12.97 -5.90
CA PHE A 64 9.28 -11.76 -6.37
C PHE A 64 8.76 -10.50 -5.66
N ALA A 65 9.52 -9.42 -5.74
CA ALA A 65 9.11 -8.10 -5.30
C ALA A 65 9.11 -7.12 -6.47
N LEU A 66 8.09 -6.28 -6.55
CA LEU A 66 8.02 -5.12 -7.43
C LEU A 66 7.91 -3.87 -6.56
N GLY A 67 8.93 -3.02 -6.60
CA GLY A 67 8.95 -1.71 -5.95
C GLY A 67 8.57 -0.63 -6.94
N VAL A 68 7.74 0.33 -6.51
CA VAL A 68 7.36 1.50 -7.28
C VAL A 68 7.60 2.76 -6.47
N ASP A 69 8.24 3.76 -7.08
CA ASP A 69 8.49 5.06 -6.46
C ASP A 69 8.58 6.16 -7.54
N LEU A 70 8.34 7.40 -7.16
CA LEU A 70 8.60 8.58 -8.02
C LEU A 70 10.08 8.75 -8.34
N THR A 71 10.94 8.26 -7.46
CA THR A 71 12.41 8.35 -7.58
C THR A 71 12.96 6.99 -7.95
N GLU A 72 13.88 6.97 -8.90
CA GLU A 72 14.60 5.76 -9.26
C GLU A 72 15.28 5.13 -8.04
N THR A 73 15.13 3.83 -7.91
CA THR A 73 15.75 3.06 -6.83
C THR A 73 16.76 2.08 -7.42
N ASP A 74 18.05 2.37 -7.21
CA ASP A 74 19.14 1.48 -7.65
C ASP A 74 19.33 0.34 -6.64
N LEU A 75 19.19 -0.88 -7.12
CA LEU A 75 19.40 -2.09 -6.33
C LEU A 75 20.81 -2.68 -6.45
N GLN A 76 21.67 -2.13 -7.35
CA GLN A 76 23.01 -2.68 -7.58
C GLN A 76 23.89 -2.52 -6.34
N GLY A 77 24.54 -3.60 -5.96
CA GLY A 77 25.39 -3.62 -4.77
C GLY A 77 24.65 -3.48 -3.44
N MET A 78 23.31 -3.37 -3.45
CA MET A 78 22.51 -3.28 -2.23
C MET A 78 22.55 -4.60 -1.46
N ARG A 79 23.03 -4.54 -0.22
CA ARG A 79 23.05 -5.74 0.66
C ARG A 79 21.62 -6.23 0.90
N HIS A 80 21.50 -7.55 1.06
CA HIS A 80 20.20 -8.21 1.37
C HIS A 80 19.16 -8.17 0.25
N VAL A 81 19.48 -7.73 -0.96
CA VAL A 81 18.59 -7.77 -2.12
C VAL A 81 19.04 -8.86 -3.09
N ASP A 82 18.12 -9.72 -3.46
CA ASP A 82 18.27 -10.63 -4.58
C ASP A 82 17.73 -9.97 -5.85
N THR A 83 18.61 -9.43 -6.68
CA THR A 83 18.26 -8.69 -7.91
C THR A 83 17.64 -9.56 -9.00
N LYS A 84 17.69 -10.90 -8.87
CA LYS A 84 17.03 -11.82 -9.83
C LYS A 84 15.51 -11.88 -9.61
N ARG A 85 15.03 -11.44 -8.44
CA ARG A 85 13.61 -11.48 -8.08
C ARG A 85 13.09 -10.22 -7.43
N THR A 86 13.89 -9.15 -7.43
CA THR A 86 13.47 -7.82 -6.94
C THR A 86 13.63 -6.83 -8.08
N PHE A 87 12.55 -6.16 -8.42
CA PHE A 87 12.44 -5.22 -9.53
C PHE A 87 11.96 -3.87 -9.01
N THR A 88 12.41 -2.79 -9.65
CA THR A 88 11.98 -1.42 -9.33
C THR A 88 11.55 -0.70 -10.59
N VAL A 89 10.54 0.15 -10.46
CA VAL A 89 10.01 0.98 -11.53
C VAL A 89 9.83 2.40 -11.00
N GLN A 90 10.35 3.37 -11.75
CA GLN A 90 10.09 4.78 -11.49
C GLN A 90 8.75 5.15 -12.12
N LYS A 91 7.74 5.39 -11.28
CA LYS A 91 6.39 5.76 -11.72
C LYS A 91 5.62 6.45 -10.59
N ASP A 92 4.70 7.35 -10.96
CA ASP A 92 3.74 7.88 -10.00
C ASP A 92 2.74 6.77 -9.62
N VAL A 93 2.46 6.64 -8.34
CA VAL A 93 1.50 5.65 -7.85
C VAL A 93 0.09 5.94 -8.37
N PHE A 94 -0.27 7.19 -8.58
CA PHE A 94 -1.57 7.59 -9.12
C PHE A 94 -1.77 7.20 -10.61
N ASP A 95 -0.68 6.95 -11.33
CA ASP A 95 -0.71 6.41 -12.69
C ASP A 95 -0.76 4.88 -12.74
N LEU A 96 -0.88 4.22 -11.56
CA LEU A 96 -0.98 2.77 -11.48
C LEU A 96 -2.44 2.33 -11.45
N ASP A 97 -2.72 1.36 -12.30
CA ASP A 97 -3.93 0.54 -12.25
C ASP A 97 -3.57 -0.96 -12.31
N GLU A 98 -4.58 -1.82 -12.22
CA GLU A 98 -4.38 -3.26 -12.26
C GLU A 98 -3.76 -3.73 -13.58
N GLY A 99 -4.17 -3.15 -14.72
CA GLY A 99 -3.70 -3.52 -16.05
C GLY A 99 -2.22 -3.19 -16.23
N ASN A 100 -1.81 -1.97 -15.91
CA ASN A 100 -0.41 -1.60 -16.06
C ASN A 100 0.52 -2.27 -15.04
N ILE A 101 0.02 -2.62 -13.85
CA ILE A 101 0.78 -3.47 -12.90
C ILE A 101 1.00 -4.86 -13.51
N GLN A 102 0.01 -5.45 -14.17
CA GLN A 102 0.18 -6.74 -14.86
C GLN A 102 1.21 -6.65 -15.98
N GLU A 103 1.23 -5.57 -16.75
CA GLU A 103 2.23 -5.33 -17.80
C GLU A 103 3.63 -5.18 -17.21
N LEU A 104 3.79 -4.44 -16.13
CA LEU A 104 5.06 -4.31 -15.41
C LEU A 104 5.56 -5.66 -14.89
N VAL A 105 4.70 -6.50 -14.35
CA VAL A 105 5.07 -7.85 -13.90
C VAL A 105 5.52 -8.71 -15.08
N LYS A 106 4.84 -8.65 -16.22
CA LYS A 106 5.25 -9.35 -17.45
C LYS A 106 6.59 -8.85 -17.98
N SER A 107 6.84 -7.54 -17.95
CA SER A 107 8.12 -6.96 -18.40
C SER A 107 9.30 -7.39 -17.53
N CYS A 108 9.05 -7.71 -16.25
CA CYS A 108 10.02 -8.31 -15.34
C CYS A 108 10.25 -9.83 -15.59
N GLY A 109 9.70 -10.40 -16.67
CA GLY A 109 9.80 -11.82 -16.97
C GLY A 109 9.03 -12.71 -15.99
N ARG A 110 8.02 -12.17 -15.32
CA ARG A 110 7.17 -12.91 -14.37
C ARG A 110 5.80 -13.17 -15.00
N SER A 111 5.29 -14.38 -14.78
CA SER A 111 3.95 -14.76 -15.20
C SER A 111 2.95 -14.48 -14.08
N SER A 112 1.87 -13.83 -14.41
CA SER A 112 0.69 -13.76 -13.54
C SER A 112 -0.33 -14.76 -14.06
N SER A 113 -0.53 -15.87 -13.38
CA SER A 113 -1.66 -16.75 -13.62
C SER A 113 -2.90 -16.19 -12.94
N GLY A 114 -3.52 -15.14 -13.52
CA GLY A 114 -4.73 -14.51 -12.98
C GLY A 114 -4.53 -13.04 -12.56
N ASP A 115 -5.64 -12.38 -12.23
CA ASP A 115 -5.70 -10.94 -11.95
C ASP A 115 -5.04 -10.55 -10.61
N ARG A 116 -4.97 -11.48 -9.65
CA ARG A 116 -4.47 -11.26 -8.29
C ARG A 116 -3.08 -11.85 -8.10
N ILE A 117 -2.07 -11.01 -8.27
CA ILE A 117 -0.66 -11.43 -8.38
C ILE A 117 0.03 -11.52 -7.03
N PHE A 118 -0.21 -10.54 -6.14
CA PHE A 118 0.58 -10.34 -4.94
C PHE A 118 -0.01 -11.00 -3.71
N GLY A 119 0.84 -11.63 -2.92
CA GLY A 119 0.50 -12.11 -1.59
C GLY A 119 0.53 -11.02 -0.54
N THR A 120 1.20 -9.90 -0.85
CA THR A 120 1.29 -8.73 0.03
C THR A 120 1.38 -7.46 -0.81
N VAL A 121 0.65 -6.43 -0.38
CA VAL A 121 0.83 -5.04 -0.83
C VAL A 121 1.28 -4.22 0.37
N LEU A 122 2.38 -3.51 0.21
CA LEU A 122 2.96 -2.62 1.21
C LEU A 122 2.96 -1.19 0.68
N SER A 123 2.68 -0.21 1.54
CA SER A 123 2.74 1.21 1.21
C SER A 123 3.38 1.99 2.36
N ASP A 124 4.60 2.49 2.13
CA ASP A 124 5.26 3.52 2.96
C ASP A 124 5.23 4.90 2.27
N LEU A 125 4.25 5.11 1.37
CA LEU A 125 4.06 6.38 0.67
C LEU A 125 3.90 7.53 1.66
N ALA A 126 4.55 8.64 1.37
CA ALA A 126 4.44 9.86 2.15
C ALA A 126 4.28 11.06 1.21
N PRO A 127 3.38 12.00 1.52
CA PRO A 127 3.35 13.25 0.78
C PRO A 127 4.61 14.07 1.07
N SER A 128 4.94 14.99 0.16
CA SER A 128 5.84 16.08 0.47
C SER A 128 5.18 16.96 1.53
N THR A 129 5.68 16.87 2.77
CA THR A 129 5.06 17.55 3.90
C THR A 129 5.21 19.07 3.78
N THR A 130 4.11 19.80 3.92
CA THR A 130 4.05 21.25 3.86
C THR A 130 4.26 21.90 5.23
N GLY A 131 4.17 21.11 6.32
CA GLY A 131 4.13 21.56 7.70
C GLY A 131 2.71 21.90 8.19
N ASN A 132 1.73 21.95 7.30
CA ASN A 132 0.33 22.05 7.66
C ASN A 132 -0.25 20.65 7.92
N LYS A 133 -0.49 20.35 9.18
CA LYS A 133 -0.93 19.00 9.60
C LYS A 133 -2.22 18.53 8.93
N THR A 134 -3.16 19.44 8.66
CA THR A 134 -4.43 19.09 8.01
C THR A 134 -4.19 18.73 6.54
N SER A 135 -3.43 19.54 5.83
CA SER A 135 -3.09 19.28 4.43
C SER A 135 -2.24 18.02 4.27
N ASP A 136 -1.23 17.86 5.14
CA ASP A 136 -0.34 16.69 5.11
C ASP A 136 -1.13 15.39 5.42
N ALA A 137 -2.09 15.43 6.35
CA ALA A 137 -2.94 14.29 6.66
C ALA A 137 -3.90 13.95 5.50
N ALA A 138 -4.52 14.95 4.86
CA ALA A 138 -5.39 14.73 3.71
C ALA A 138 -4.64 14.12 2.52
N MET A 139 -3.44 14.64 2.19
CA MET A 139 -2.61 14.06 1.14
C MET A 139 -2.16 12.63 1.48
N SER A 140 -1.82 12.38 2.75
CA SER A 140 -1.47 11.03 3.20
C SER A 140 -2.66 10.06 3.10
N TYR A 141 -3.88 10.53 3.38
CA TYR A 141 -5.10 9.74 3.22
C TYR A 141 -5.31 9.36 1.75
N ASN A 142 -5.20 10.30 0.81
CA ASN A 142 -5.36 10.03 -0.61
C ASN A 142 -4.36 8.95 -1.12
N LEU A 143 -3.10 9.03 -0.68
CA LEU A 143 -2.09 8.01 -1.00
C LEU A 143 -2.44 6.65 -0.39
N ALA A 144 -2.91 6.64 0.84
CA ALA A 144 -3.31 5.43 1.55
C ALA A 144 -4.54 4.77 0.91
N GLU A 145 -5.55 5.57 0.58
CA GLU A 145 -6.76 5.12 -0.12
C GLU A 145 -6.43 4.54 -1.49
N HIS A 146 -5.57 5.21 -2.26
CA HIS A 146 -5.14 4.70 -3.56
C HIS A 146 -4.42 3.34 -3.45
N ALA A 147 -3.53 3.18 -2.45
CA ALA A 147 -2.89 1.89 -2.19
C ALA A 147 -3.90 0.79 -1.80
N VAL A 148 -4.96 1.14 -1.06
CA VAL A 148 -6.08 0.24 -0.75
C VAL A 148 -6.81 -0.13 -2.04
N ARG A 149 -7.15 0.84 -2.88
CA ARG A 149 -7.83 0.63 -4.18
C ARG A 149 -7.05 -0.33 -5.08
N LEU A 150 -5.76 -0.11 -5.25
CA LEU A 150 -4.90 -1.03 -6.01
C LEU A 150 -4.90 -2.45 -5.42
N ALA A 151 -4.90 -2.56 -4.10
CA ALA A 151 -4.84 -3.86 -3.43
C ALA A 151 -6.15 -4.67 -3.57
N ILE A 152 -7.31 -4.05 -3.33
CA ILE A 152 -8.58 -4.76 -3.20
C ILE A 152 -9.57 -4.50 -4.33
N GLY A 153 -9.32 -3.53 -5.19
CA GLY A 153 -10.16 -3.14 -6.32
C GLY A 153 -11.15 -2.03 -6.00
N GLU A 154 -11.76 -1.48 -7.04
CA GLU A 154 -12.71 -0.35 -6.92
C GLU A 154 -14.06 -0.77 -6.33
N GLU A 155 -14.49 -2.01 -6.53
CA GLU A 155 -15.71 -2.55 -5.90
C GLU A 155 -15.69 -2.39 -4.36
N ALA A 156 -14.50 -2.37 -3.77
CA ALA A 156 -14.34 -2.22 -2.33
C ALA A 156 -14.68 -0.82 -1.82
N LEU A 157 -14.64 0.17 -2.67
CA LEU A 157 -14.89 1.58 -2.32
C LEU A 157 -16.36 1.98 -2.51
N ALA A 158 -17.12 1.25 -3.33
CA ALA A 158 -18.52 1.50 -3.60
C ALA A 158 -19.41 1.37 -2.35
N VAL A 159 -18.94 0.66 -1.32
CA VAL A 159 -19.68 0.45 -0.06
C VAL A 159 -19.88 1.73 0.75
N LEU A 160 -19.16 2.81 0.45
CA LEU A 160 -19.29 4.10 1.16
C LEU A 160 -20.33 5.04 0.54
N GLY A 161 -20.92 4.69 -0.62
CA GLY A 161 -21.80 5.58 -1.39
C GLY A 161 -23.31 5.43 -1.12
N ASP A 162 -23.75 4.40 -0.40
CA ASP A 162 -25.18 4.03 -0.36
C ASP A 162 -25.91 4.41 0.96
N GLU A 163 -25.38 5.27 1.80
CA GLU A 163 -26.03 5.61 3.08
C GLU A 163 -26.76 6.97 3.13
N ASP A 164 -26.92 7.74 2.06
CA ASP A 164 -27.69 8.98 2.12
C ASP A 164 -28.41 9.30 0.80
N ASP A 165 -29.46 8.57 0.41
CA ASP A 165 -30.54 9.14 -0.40
C ASP A 165 -31.90 8.41 -0.19
N ASP A 166 -32.42 8.49 1.02
CA ASP A 166 -33.85 8.31 1.28
C ASP A 166 -34.52 9.70 1.32
N SER A 167 -34.54 10.38 0.19
CA SER A 167 -35.46 11.50 -0.04
C SER A 167 -36.42 11.11 -1.14
N GLY A 168 -37.57 10.57 -0.70
CA GLY A 168 -38.71 10.32 -1.56
C GLY A 168 -39.13 11.53 -2.37
N LEU A 169 -39.08 11.40 -3.68
CA LEU A 169 -39.88 12.20 -4.60
C LEU A 169 -40.45 11.29 -5.69
N THR A 170 -41.76 11.39 -5.75
CA THR A 170 -42.75 10.71 -6.58
C THR A 170 -42.49 10.79 -8.09
N GLN A 171 -42.93 9.72 -8.72
CA GLN A 171 -43.09 9.42 -10.15
C GLN A 171 -43.60 10.60 -10.98
N GLU A 172 -43.03 10.79 -12.18
CA GLU A 172 -43.78 11.02 -13.41
C GLU A 172 -43.10 10.27 -14.56
N GLU A 173 -43.93 9.44 -15.23
CA GLU A 173 -43.59 8.66 -16.40
C GLU A 173 -43.39 9.58 -17.61
N ASP A 174 -42.32 9.41 -18.39
CA ASP A 174 -42.41 9.61 -19.83
C ASP A 174 -41.51 8.65 -20.61
N HIS A 175 -42.11 8.13 -21.66
CA HIS A 175 -41.60 7.10 -22.53
C HIS A 175 -40.52 7.63 -23.49
N SER A 176 -39.54 6.77 -23.71
CA SER A 176 -38.90 6.46 -24.99
C SER A 176 -37.40 6.69 -25.08
N ILE A 177 -36.81 5.64 -25.58
CA ILE A 177 -35.53 5.43 -26.26
C ILE A 177 -34.56 4.58 -25.44
N SER A 178 -34.76 3.28 -25.56
CA SER A 178 -33.77 2.25 -25.26
C SER A 178 -32.56 2.37 -26.21
N HIS A 179 -31.45 2.87 -25.71
CA HIS A 179 -30.14 2.51 -26.21
C HIS A 179 -29.37 1.89 -25.06
N SER A 180 -29.51 0.58 -24.92
CA SER A 180 -28.70 -0.26 -24.05
C SER A 180 -27.25 -0.27 -24.59
N VAL A 181 -26.46 0.74 -24.23
CA VAL A 181 -25.03 0.61 -24.26
C VAL A 181 -24.66 -0.08 -22.94
N SER A 182 -24.66 -1.40 -22.96
CA SER A 182 -24.04 -2.22 -21.92
C SER A 182 -22.52 -1.98 -22.00
N HIS A 183 -22.03 -0.87 -21.48
CA HIS A 183 -20.66 -0.79 -21.05
C HIS A 183 -20.59 -1.68 -19.81
N SER A 184 -20.09 -2.90 -20.00
CA SER A 184 -19.62 -3.72 -18.90
C SER A 184 -18.43 -2.94 -18.29
N VAL A 185 -18.71 -2.11 -17.30
CA VAL A 185 -17.66 -1.50 -16.48
C VAL A 185 -17.02 -2.69 -15.76
N SER A 186 -15.88 -3.13 -16.28
CA SER A 186 -15.06 -4.13 -15.62
C SER A 186 -14.44 -3.47 -14.40
N TYR A 187 -15.11 -3.56 -13.27
CA TYR A 187 -14.55 -3.07 -12.01
C TYR A 187 -13.28 -3.84 -11.69
N SER A 188 -12.22 -3.09 -11.39
CA SER A 188 -10.94 -3.65 -10.97
C SER A 188 -11.14 -4.52 -9.72
N ARG A 189 -10.63 -5.75 -9.75
CA ARG A 189 -10.66 -6.70 -8.62
C ARG A 189 -9.49 -6.53 -7.67
N GLY A 190 -8.55 -5.64 -8.02
CA GLY A 190 -7.32 -5.39 -7.30
C GLY A 190 -6.28 -6.51 -7.39
N VAL A 191 -5.03 -6.15 -7.13
CA VAL A 191 -3.87 -7.02 -7.36
C VAL A 191 -3.53 -7.96 -6.21
N LEU A 192 -4.15 -7.80 -5.03
CA LEU A 192 -3.90 -8.62 -3.84
C LEU A 192 -4.72 -9.91 -3.91
N ARG A 193 -4.07 -11.08 -3.77
CA ARG A 193 -4.75 -12.38 -3.78
C ARG A 193 -5.53 -12.67 -2.49
N SER A 194 -6.48 -13.59 -2.55
CA SER A 194 -7.17 -14.11 -1.35
C SER A 194 -6.15 -14.66 -0.35
N GLY A 195 -6.39 -14.42 0.93
CA GLY A 195 -5.47 -14.73 2.03
C GLY A 195 -4.24 -13.80 2.11
N GLY A 196 -4.12 -12.82 1.20
CA GLY A 196 -3.03 -11.86 1.18
C GLY A 196 -3.13 -10.80 2.27
N ASN A 197 -2.07 -10.01 2.42
CA ASN A 197 -1.95 -8.97 3.45
C ASN A 197 -1.73 -7.59 2.81
N LEU A 198 -2.24 -6.55 3.46
CA LEU A 198 -2.04 -5.15 3.09
C LEU A 198 -1.47 -4.39 4.30
N VAL A 199 -0.45 -3.57 4.05
CA VAL A 199 0.07 -2.61 5.04
C VAL A 199 0.09 -1.24 4.40
N VAL A 200 -0.55 -0.26 5.03
CA VAL A 200 -0.64 1.10 4.51
C VAL A 200 -0.28 2.09 5.60
N LYS A 201 0.62 3.02 5.28
CA LYS A 201 0.95 4.14 6.15
C LYS A 201 -0.10 5.24 6.07
N LEU A 202 -0.38 5.86 7.21
CA LEU A 202 -1.18 7.06 7.35
C LEU A 202 -0.47 8.06 8.27
N LEU A 203 -0.46 9.34 7.90
CA LEU A 203 -0.11 10.43 8.80
C LEU A 203 -1.38 10.90 9.50
N GLU A 204 -1.46 10.69 10.82
CA GLU A 204 -2.60 11.15 11.61
C GLU A 204 -2.59 12.68 11.75
N GLY A 205 -3.75 13.28 11.56
CA GLY A 205 -3.95 14.73 11.68
C GLY A 205 -5.43 15.09 11.75
N PRO A 206 -5.74 16.39 11.87
CA PRO A 206 -7.11 16.86 11.78
C PRO A 206 -7.75 16.43 10.44
N GLY A 207 -8.99 15.93 10.48
CA GLY A 207 -9.67 15.38 9.31
C GLY A 207 -9.57 13.86 9.14
N GLY A 208 -8.80 13.17 9.99
CA GLY A 208 -8.91 11.74 10.24
C GLY A 208 -8.36 10.82 9.18
N GLY A 209 -9.22 10.19 8.40
CA GLY A 209 -8.88 9.12 7.44
C GLY A 209 -8.69 7.74 8.06
N ARG A 210 -8.45 7.64 9.38
CA ARG A 210 -8.24 6.34 10.05
C ARG A 210 -9.51 5.51 10.13
N ALA A 211 -10.64 6.16 10.47
CA ALA A 211 -11.93 5.49 10.53
C ALA A 211 -12.38 5.05 9.13
N ASP A 212 -12.18 5.91 8.13
CA ASP A 212 -12.58 5.64 6.75
C ASP A 212 -11.80 4.48 6.14
N LEU A 213 -10.46 4.47 6.27
CA LEU A 213 -9.64 3.34 5.84
C LEU A 213 -10.02 2.03 6.57
N GLN A 214 -10.37 2.11 7.85
CA GLN A 214 -10.82 0.94 8.60
C GLN A 214 -12.18 0.46 8.11
N LEU A 215 -13.10 1.37 7.82
CA LEU A 215 -14.43 1.06 7.28
C LEU A 215 -14.30 0.38 5.91
N ILE A 216 -13.53 0.95 4.99
CA ILE A 216 -13.25 0.37 3.67
C ILE A 216 -12.64 -1.03 3.79
N CYS A 217 -11.63 -1.22 4.63
CA CYS A 217 -10.90 -2.48 4.70
C CYS A 217 -11.64 -3.59 5.48
N LYS A 218 -12.53 -3.24 6.43
CA LYS A 218 -13.17 -4.20 7.35
C LYS A 218 -13.95 -5.32 6.65
N PRO A 219 -14.74 -5.09 5.59
CA PRO A 219 -15.43 -6.16 4.87
C PRO A 219 -14.48 -7.14 4.19
N HIS A 220 -13.30 -6.67 3.76
CA HIS A 220 -12.40 -7.38 2.85
C HIS A 220 -11.27 -8.16 3.54
N PHE A 221 -11.04 -7.95 4.83
CA PHE A 221 -9.96 -8.62 5.56
C PHE A 221 -10.47 -9.35 6.80
N LYS A 222 -9.78 -10.43 7.17
CA LYS A 222 -10.07 -11.21 8.39
C LYS A 222 -9.65 -10.48 9.67
N SER A 223 -8.61 -9.64 9.59
CA SER A 223 -8.06 -8.92 10.75
C SER A 223 -7.49 -7.56 10.35
N LEU A 224 -7.85 -6.53 11.10
CA LEU A 224 -7.32 -5.18 10.99
C LEU A 224 -6.68 -4.76 12.30
N LYS A 225 -5.48 -4.18 12.25
CA LYS A 225 -4.77 -3.63 13.40
C LYS A 225 -4.06 -2.34 13.02
N TRP A 226 -4.27 -1.29 13.80
CA TRP A 226 -3.43 -0.11 13.74
C TRP A 226 -2.17 -0.35 14.55
N PHE A 227 -1.04 0.01 13.99
CA PHE A 227 0.26 -0.24 14.59
C PHE A 227 1.21 0.95 14.39
N ARG A 228 1.92 1.31 15.44
CA ARG A 228 2.99 2.32 15.42
C ARG A 228 4.31 1.63 15.75
N PRO A 229 5.21 1.44 14.75
CA PRO A 229 6.50 0.82 15.00
C PRO A 229 7.39 1.65 15.95
N LYS A 230 8.20 0.99 16.77
CA LYS A 230 9.15 1.66 17.68
C LYS A 230 10.20 2.48 16.95
N ALA A 231 10.53 2.08 15.70
CA ALA A 231 11.44 2.83 14.84
C ALA A 231 10.85 4.13 14.29
N THR A 232 9.55 4.42 14.53
CA THR A 232 8.94 5.71 14.18
C THR A 232 9.54 6.84 15.02
N ARG A 233 9.75 8.02 14.44
CA ARG A 233 10.20 9.20 15.20
C ARG A 233 9.11 9.64 16.17
N ASN A 234 9.49 10.14 17.34
CA ASN A 234 8.51 10.57 18.34
C ASN A 234 7.64 11.73 17.85
N GLU A 235 8.21 12.63 17.06
CA GLU A 235 7.52 13.77 16.45
C GLU A 235 6.66 13.43 15.24
N SER A 236 6.83 12.24 14.65
CA SER A 236 6.04 11.79 13.51
C SER A 236 4.65 11.32 13.96
N THR A 237 3.64 11.65 13.19
CA THR A 237 2.25 11.18 13.40
C THR A 237 1.94 9.91 12.60
N GLU A 238 2.96 9.26 12.03
CA GLU A 238 2.75 8.07 11.20
C GLU A 238 2.24 6.88 12.02
N VAL A 239 1.25 6.20 11.46
CA VAL A 239 0.75 4.91 11.90
C VAL A 239 0.55 4.01 10.69
N PHE A 240 0.46 2.71 10.90
CA PHE A 240 0.24 1.74 9.84
C PHE A 240 -1.06 0.96 10.09
N LEU A 241 -1.92 0.89 9.07
CA LEU A 241 -2.98 -0.10 9.03
C LEU A 241 -2.39 -1.43 8.56
N VAL A 242 -2.47 -2.44 9.38
CA VAL A 242 -2.09 -3.82 9.05
C VAL A 242 -3.37 -4.63 8.86
N ALA A 243 -3.69 -4.92 7.61
CA ALA A 243 -4.86 -5.69 7.21
C ALA A 243 -4.41 -7.08 6.72
N ARG A 244 -4.92 -8.14 7.34
CA ARG A 244 -4.44 -9.50 7.08
C ARG A 244 -5.55 -10.43 6.62
N GLY A 245 -5.18 -11.29 5.68
CA GLY A 245 -6.03 -12.37 5.19
C GLY A 245 -7.20 -11.83 4.39
N ARG A 246 -6.94 -11.30 3.19
CA ARG A 246 -7.99 -10.91 2.25
C ARG A 246 -8.98 -12.05 2.07
N LYS A 247 -10.26 -11.76 2.17
CA LYS A 247 -11.37 -12.72 2.01
C LYS A 247 -11.58 -13.12 0.56
#